data_ce65c09847182611a0d68106d3663f46
#
_entry.id   ce65c09847182611a0d68106d3663f46
#
_cell.length_a   1.000
_cell.length_b   1.000
_cell.length_c   1.000
_cell.angle_alpha   90.00
_cell.angle_beta   90.00
_cell.angle_gamma   90.00
#
_symmetry.space_group_name_H-M   'P 1'
#
loop_
_entity.id
_entity.type
_entity.pdbx_description
1 polymer ?
#
loop_
_entity_poly.entity_id
_entity_poly.type
_entity_poly.pdbx_seq_one_letter_code
_entity_poly.pdbx_strand_id
1 'polypeptide(L)'
;MYYDFFGFREPPFSIAPDPRYLYLSDRHKEALAHLMYGVQGQGGFIVITGEVGTGKTTVSRCFIENVPDHVDIALILNPRLSARELLSSICDELEIPHDISATIKELVDLINRDLLKAHAAGRHKVLMIDEAQNLSAEVLEQLRLLTNLETAEKKLLQIVLLGQPELQEMLALPELRQLNQRVTARYHLDAIGRDELAAYLKYRLSVAGMRGDIF
;
A
#
# COMPACT_ATOMS: atom_id res chain seq x y z
N MET A 1 -24.59 -19.97 -15.14
CA MET A 1 -24.57 -21.45 -15.16
C MET A 1 -24.60 -22.07 -13.76
N TYR A 2 -23.54 -22.05 -12.95
CA TYR A 2 -23.64 -22.61 -11.58
C TYR A 2 -24.31 -21.67 -10.59
N TYR A 3 -24.36 -20.37 -10.88
CA TYR A 3 -25.00 -19.36 -10.03
C TYR A 3 -26.49 -19.64 -9.84
N ASP A 4 -27.20 -19.90 -10.93
CA ASP A 4 -28.65 -20.17 -10.91
C ASP A 4 -28.96 -21.47 -10.16
N PHE A 5 -28.08 -22.48 -10.30
CA PHE A 5 -28.22 -23.77 -9.62
C PHE A 5 -28.09 -23.65 -8.10
N PHE A 6 -27.13 -22.83 -7.61
CA PHE A 6 -26.89 -22.62 -6.19
C PHE A 6 -27.61 -21.37 -5.64
N GLY A 7 -28.36 -20.64 -6.47
CA GLY A 7 -29.10 -19.46 -6.08
C GLY A 7 -28.24 -18.23 -5.77
N PHE A 8 -27.02 -18.16 -6.35
CA PHE A 8 -26.16 -17.00 -6.21
C PHE A 8 -26.68 -15.84 -7.07
N ARG A 9 -26.56 -14.63 -6.54
CA ARG A 9 -26.90 -13.38 -7.27
C ARG A 9 -25.76 -12.93 -8.19
N GLU A 10 -24.51 -13.31 -7.86
CA GLU A 10 -23.29 -12.92 -8.56
C GLU A 10 -22.18 -13.96 -8.32
N PRO A 11 -21.08 -13.92 -9.09
CA PRO A 11 -19.97 -14.86 -8.94
C PRO A 11 -19.28 -14.74 -7.59
N PRO A 12 -19.32 -15.74 -6.69
CA PRO A 12 -18.68 -15.66 -5.36
C PRO A 12 -17.14 -15.59 -5.42
N PHE A 13 -16.54 -16.10 -6.50
CA PHE A 13 -15.08 -16.20 -6.69
C PHE A 13 -14.61 -15.39 -7.90
N SER A 14 -15.25 -14.22 -8.15
CA SER A 14 -14.75 -13.28 -9.17
C SER A 14 -13.34 -12.81 -8.80
N ILE A 15 -12.48 -12.70 -9.82
CA ILE A 15 -11.15 -12.06 -9.69
C ILE A 15 -11.24 -10.53 -9.69
N ALA A 16 -12.40 -9.97 -10.08
CA ALA A 16 -12.61 -8.53 -10.00
C ALA A 16 -12.62 -8.10 -8.52
N PRO A 17 -11.83 -7.10 -8.17
CA PRO A 17 -11.75 -6.65 -6.80
C PRO A 17 -13.04 -5.94 -6.39
N ASP A 18 -13.78 -6.53 -5.46
CA ASP A 18 -14.99 -5.99 -4.87
C ASP A 18 -14.80 -5.93 -3.34
N PRO A 19 -14.88 -4.73 -2.73
CA PRO A 19 -14.71 -4.57 -1.28
C PRO A 19 -15.67 -5.44 -0.45
N ARG A 20 -16.88 -5.70 -0.94
CA ARG A 20 -17.87 -6.54 -0.25
C ARG A 20 -17.37 -7.98 -0.01
N TYR A 21 -16.50 -8.47 -0.88
CA TYR A 21 -15.91 -9.82 -0.81
C TYR A 21 -14.59 -9.85 -0.01
N LEU A 22 -14.28 -8.78 0.69
CA LEU A 22 -13.07 -8.65 1.47
C LEU A 22 -13.16 -9.49 2.76
N TYR A 23 -12.61 -10.70 2.73
CA TYR A 23 -12.43 -11.50 3.94
C TYR A 23 -11.11 -11.11 4.60
N LEU A 24 -11.20 -10.46 5.75
CA LEU A 24 -10.03 -10.13 6.56
C LEU A 24 -9.71 -11.29 7.49
N SER A 25 -8.76 -12.13 7.10
CA SER A 25 -8.16 -13.12 8.00
C SER A 25 -7.43 -12.44 9.15
N ASP A 26 -7.07 -13.19 10.19
CA ASP A 26 -6.32 -12.60 11.30
C ASP A 26 -4.97 -12.02 10.84
N ARG A 27 -4.32 -12.64 9.87
CA ARG A 27 -3.09 -12.10 9.25
C ARG A 27 -3.32 -10.77 8.50
N HIS A 28 -4.46 -10.64 7.81
CA HIS A 28 -4.82 -9.37 7.17
C HIS A 28 -5.08 -8.26 8.20
N LYS A 29 -5.75 -8.60 9.32
CA LYS A 29 -5.98 -7.66 10.43
C LYS A 29 -4.66 -7.23 11.08
N GLU A 30 -3.73 -8.16 11.26
CA GLU A 30 -2.39 -7.86 11.78
C GLU A 30 -1.60 -6.96 10.85
N ALA A 31 -1.58 -7.26 9.53
CA ALA A 31 -0.96 -6.40 8.53
C ALA A 31 -1.56 -4.99 8.52
N LEU A 32 -2.90 -4.90 8.59
CA LEU A 32 -3.62 -3.63 8.69
C LEU A 32 -3.25 -2.87 9.98
N ALA A 33 -3.14 -3.54 11.11
CA ALA A 33 -2.73 -2.94 12.37
C ALA A 33 -1.31 -2.36 12.28
N HIS A 34 -0.38 -3.07 11.63
CA HIS A 34 0.97 -2.56 11.36
C HIS A 34 0.95 -1.28 10.51
N LEU A 35 0.09 -1.21 9.48
CA LEU A 35 -0.09 -0.01 8.67
C LEU A 35 -0.65 1.15 9.50
N MET A 36 -1.74 0.91 10.23
CA MET A 36 -2.41 1.93 11.03
C MET A 36 -1.49 2.49 12.14
N TYR A 37 -0.71 1.61 12.79
CA TYR A 37 0.27 2.03 13.78
C TYR A 37 1.42 2.83 13.15
N GLY A 38 1.93 2.35 12.01
CA GLY A 38 3.04 2.99 11.33
C GLY A 38 2.72 4.41 10.85
N VAL A 39 1.50 4.67 10.41
CA VAL A 39 1.05 6.00 9.98
C VAL A 39 0.97 7.00 11.13
N GLN A 40 0.71 6.53 12.35
CA GLN A 40 0.77 7.36 13.55
C GLN A 40 2.20 7.62 14.04
N GLY A 41 3.17 6.94 13.46
CA GLY A 41 4.57 6.95 13.86
C GLY A 41 5.39 8.13 13.32
N GLN A 42 6.71 7.92 13.30
CA GLN A 42 7.69 8.97 12.99
C GLN A 42 8.07 9.07 11.50
N GLY A 43 7.25 8.53 10.60
CA GLY A 43 7.56 8.44 9.17
C GLY A 43 8.63 7.39 8.82
N GLY A 44 9.09 7.38 7.57
CA GLY A 44 10.03 6.38 7.06
C GLY A 44 9.35 5.34 6.18
N PHE A 45 9.84 4.09 6.19
CA PHE A 45 9.32 3.03 5.33
C PHE A 45 8.61 1.93 6.13
N ILE A 46 7.46 1.50 5.63
CA ILE A 46 6.80 0.25 6.02
C ILE A 46 6.86 -0.67 4.81
N VAL A 47 7.22 -1.93 5.02
CA VAL A 47 7.32 -2.93 3.95
C VAL A 47 6.38 -4.08 4.25
N ILE A 48 5.44 -4.33 3.34
CA ILE A 48 4.56 -5.49 3.37
C ILE A 48 4.87 -6.36 2.17
N THR A 49 5.28 -7.59 2.42
CA THR A 49 5.55 -8.57 1.36
C THR A 49 4.61 -9.75 1.47
N GLY A 50 4.49 -10.50 0.39
CA GLY A 50 3.71 -11.75 0.33
C GLY A 50 3.59 -12.24 -1.10
N GLU A 51 3.31 -13.51 -1.27
CA GLU A 51 3.11 -14.13 -2.57
C GLU A 51 1.93 -13.53 -3.34
N VAL A 52 1.85 -13.80 -4.62
CA VAL A 52 0.68 -13.44 -5.44
C VAL A 52 -0.58 -14.09 -4.85
N GLY A 53 -1.64 -13.31 -4.71
CA GLY A 53 -2.92 -13.82 -4.18
C GLY A 53 -3.03 -13.86 -2.65
N THR A 54 -2.03 -13.46 -1.88
CA THR A 54 -2.12 -13.39 -0.41
C THR A 54 -3.01 -12.27 0.13
N GLY A 55 -3.43 -11.34 -0.73
CA GLY A 55 -4.35 -10.27 -0.34
C GLY A 55 -3.67 -8.94 0.02
N LYS A 56 -2.45 -8.68 -0.44
CA LYS A 56 -1.75 -7.38 -0.23
C LYS A 56 -2.61 -6.19 -0.67
N THR A 57 -3.16 -6.24 -1.89
CA THR A 57 -4.06 -5.22 -2.43
C THR A 57 -5.35 -5.10 -1.62
N THR A 58 -5.80 -6.19 -1.01
CA THR A 58 -6.92 -6.22 -0.07
C THR A 58 -6.62 -5.40 1.19
N VAL A 59 -5.44 -5.63 1.79
CA VAL A 59 -4.98 -4.88 2.97
C VAL A 59 -4.82 -3.40 2.64
N SER A 60 -4.22 -3.05 1.49
CA SER A 60 -4.04 -1.66 1.09
C SER A 60 -5.37 -0.92 0.90
N ARG A 61 -6.37 -1.54 0.28
CA ARG A 61 -7.71 -0.96 0.13
C ARG A 61 -8.40 -0.76 1.47
N CYS A 62 -8.38 -1.80 2.32
CA CYS A 62 -8.95 -1.69 3.65
C CYS A 62 -8.28 -0.58 4.48
N PHE A 63 -6.96 -0.41 4.33
CA PHE A 63 -6.24 0.70 4.95
C PHE A 63 -6.74 2.06 4.44
N ILE A 64 -6.84 2.24 3.11
CA ILE A 64 -7.29 3.50 2.49
C ILE A 64 -8.72 3.86 2.94
N GLU A 65 -9.61 2.87 3.06
CA GLU A 65 -11.00 3.06 3.48
C GLU A 65 -11.15 3.41 4.97
N ASN A 66 -10.16 3.06 5.81
CA ASN A 66 -10.22 3.22 7.27
C ASN A 66 -9.19 4.20 7.82
N VAL A 67 -8.40 4.84 6.96
CA VAL A 67 -7.42 5.83 7.41
C VAL A 67 -8.12 7.07 7.97
N PRO A 68 -7.58 7.72 9.03
CA PRO A 68 -8.17 8.93 9.58
C PRO A 68 -8.24 10.08 8.58
N ASP A 69 -9.24 10.95 8.69
CA ASP A 69 -9.49 12.09 7.77
C ASP A 69 -8.33 13.08 7.63
N HIS A 70 -7.42 13.11 8.59
CA HIS A 70 -6.24 13.98 8.56
C HIS A 70 -5.04 13.38 7.81
N VAL A 71 -5.20 12.20 7.20
CA VAL A 71 -4.17 11.52 6.41
C VAL A 71 -4.51 11.61 4.94
N ASP A 72 -3.58 12.15 4.15
CA ASP A 72 -3.65 12.18 2.69
C ASP A 72 -2.84 11.01 2.11
N ILE A 73 -3.43 10.24 1.20
CA ILE A 73 -2.76 9.09 0.58
C ILE A 73 -2.54 9.35 -0.90
N ALA A 74 -1.29 9.18 -1.34
CA ALA A 74 -0.93 9.01 -2.73
C ALA A 74 -0.76 7.50 -3.02
N LEU A 75 -1.46 6.96 -4.02
CA LEU A 75 -1.44 5.55 -4.35
C LEU A 75 -0.87 5.30 -5.74
N ILE A 76 0.27 4.61 -5.82
CA ILE A 76 0.91 4.20 -7.07
C ILE A 76 0.72 2.69 -7.26
N LEU A 77 -0.04 2.30 -8.28
CA LEU A 77 -0.40 0.89 -8.54
C LEU A 77 0.56 0.18 -9.51
N ASN A 78 1.26 0.91 -10.36
CA ASN A 78 2.20 0.33 -11.32
C ASN A 78 3.49 1.14 -11.39
N PRO A 79 4.50 0.78 -10.58
CA PRO A 79 5.70 1.60 -10.39
C PRO A 79 6.81 1.33 -11.43
N ARG A 80 6.51 0.76 -12.60
CA ARG A 80 7.49 0.64 -13.70
C ARG A 80 7.74 2.00 -14.35
N LEU A 81 8.23 2.93 -13.56
CA LEU A 81 8.41 4.34 -13.90
C LEU A 81 9.87 4.72 -13.66
N SER A 82 10.37 5.67 -14.44
CA SER A 82 11.61 6.38 -14.11
C SER A 82 11.41 7.23 -12.84
N ALA A 83 12.50 7.66 -12.22
CA ALA A 83 12.44 8.51 -11.03
C ALA A 83 11.60 9.78 -11.26
N ARG A 84 11.75 10.41 -12.45
CA ARG A 84 10.97 11.59 -12.80
C ARG A 84 9.48 11.30 -12.95
N GLU A 85 9.12 10.22 -13.64
CA GLU A 85 7.72 9.82 -13.84
C GLU A 85 7.05 9.47 -12.51
N LEU A 86 7.77 8.77 -11.62
CA LEU A 86 7.25 8.48 -10.29
C LEU A 86 6.98 9.75 -9.48
N LEU A 87 7.92 10.71 -9.47
CA LEU A 87 7.74 11.99 -8.77
C LEU A 87 6.58 12.81 -9.36
N SER A 88 6.41 12.81 -10.68
CA SER A 88 5.27 13.42 -11.35
C SER A 88 3.96 12.75 -10.92
N SER A 89 3.91 11.41 -10.92
CA SER A 89 2.73 10.68 -10.45
C SER A 89 2.41 10.93 -8.97
N ILE A 90 3.42 11.09 -8.13
CA ILE A 90 3.22 11.49 -6.72
C ILE A 90 2.60 12.88 -6.64
N CYS A 91 3.06 13.82 -7.48
CA CYS A 91 2.46 15.15 -7.54
C CYS A 91 1.00 15.10 -7.98
N ASP A 92 0.68 14.28 -9.01
CA ASP A 92 -0.69 14.10 -9.49
C ASP A 92 -1.61 13.55 -8.38
N GLU A 93 -1.17 12.48 -7.71
CA GLU A 93 -1.94 11.84 -6.62
C GLU A 93 -2.14 12.75 -5.39
N LEU A 94 -1.19 13.64 -5.11
CA LEU A 94 -1.28 14.62 -4.03
C LEU A 94 -1.92 15.96 -4.47
N GLU A 95 -2.42 16.03 -5.70
CA GLU A 95 -3.01 17.24 -6.29
C GLU A 95 -2.06 18.46 -6.27
N ILE A 96 -0.75 18.20 -6.46
CA ILE A 96 0.29 19.23 -6.51
C ILE A 96 0.44 19.70 -7.96
N PRO A 97 0.07 20.94 -8.31
CA PRO A 97 0.23 21.46 -9.66
C PRO A 97 1.72 21.49 -10.07
N HIS A 98 2.03 20.94 -11.22
CA HIS A 98 3.39 20.92 -11.78
C HIS A 98 3.38 20.95 -13.29
N ASP A 99 4.50 21.36 -13.90
CA ASP A 99 4.68 21.34 -15.34
C ASP A 99 5.01 19.93 -15.83
N ILE A 100 4.48 19.53 -16.98
CA ILE A 100 4.76 18.23 -17.59
C ILE A 100 6.26 18.05 -17.92
N SER A 101 7.00 19.15 -18.08
CA SER A 101 8.43 19.18 -18.33
C SER A 101 9.29 19.39 -17.08
N ALA A 102 8.66 19.45 -15.88
CA ALA A 102 9.37 19.69 -14.62
C ALA A 102 10.52 18.71 -14.39
N THR A 103 11.64 19.21 -13.95
CA THR A 103 12.82 18.41 -13.59
C THR A 103 12.61 17.65 -12.29
N ILE A 104 13.41 16.61 -12.05
CA ILE A 104 13.42 15.88 -10.76
C ILE A 104 13.54 16.84 -9.58
N LYS A 105 14.45 17.85 -9.69
CA LYS A 105 14.63 18.82 -8.62
C LYS A 105 13.38 19.65 -8.37
N GLU A 106 12.72 20.13 -9.40
CA GLU A 106 11.49 20.92 -9.27
C GLU A 106 10.37 20.11 -8.65
N LEU A 107 10.20 18.85 -9.08
CA LEU A 107 9.20 17.95 -8.49
C LEU A 107 9.47 17.67 -7.01
N VAL A 108 10.72 17.40 -6.64
CA VAL A 108 11.13 17.20 -5.23
C VAL A 108 10.85 18.47 -4.42
N ASP A 109 11.19 19.66 -4.93
CA ASP A 109 10.95 20.94 -4.24
C ASP A 109 9.44 21.22 -4.06
N LEU A 110 8.60 20.80 -5.04
CA LEU A 110 7.15 20.91 -4.95
C LEU A 110 6.59 19.98 -3.88
N ILE A 111 6.99 18.71 -3.90
CA ILE A 111 6.58 17.72 -2.88
C ILE A 111 7.00 18.20 -1.49
N ASN A 112 8.24 18.63 -1.31
CA ASN A 112 8.73 19.11 -0.01
C ASN A 112 7.92 20.30 0.52
N ARG A 113 7.55 21.24 -0.35
CA ARG A 113 6.69 22.37 0.03
C ARG A 113 5.30 21.92 0.45
N ASP A 114 4.74 20.95 -0.24
CA ASP A 114 3.43 20.40 0.10
C ASP A 114 3.45 19.64 1.43
N LEU A 115 4.48 18.82 1.67
CA LEU A 115 4.68 18.12 2.94
C LEU A 115 4.77 19.09 4.13
N LEU A 116 5.49 20.21 3.98
CA LEU A 116 5.58 21.25 5.03
C LEU A 116 4.22 21.92 5.26
N LYS A 117 3.47 22.24 4.20
CA LYS A 117 2.13 22.82 4.32
C LYS A 117 1.15 21.86 5.00
N ALA A 118 1.15 20.59 4.60
CA ALA A 118 0.31 19.57 5.20
C ALA A 118 0.61 19.43 6.70
N HIS A 119 1.89 19.34 7.05
CA HIS A 119 2.31 19.26 8.45
C HIS A 119 1.85 20.48 9.28
N ALA A 120 2.01 21.68 8.76
CA ALA A 120 1.53 22.90 9.42
C ALA A 120 0.00 22.92 9.61
N ALA A 121 -0.73 22.24 8.74
CA ALA A 121 -2.19 22.05 8.84
C ALA A 121 -2.60 20.84 9.72
N GLY A 122 -1.65 20.16 10.37
CA GLY A 122 -1.91 18.95 11.17
C GLY A 122 -2.25 17.72 10.34
N ARG A 123 -1.94 17.71 9.04
CA ARG A 123 -2.18 16.58 8.13
C ARG A 123 -0.92 15.74 7.94
N HIS A 124 -1.10 14.46 7.69
CA HIS A 124 -0.04 13.51 7.41
C HIS A 124 -0.12 13.04 5.97
N LYS A 125 1.01 12.91 5.31
CA LYS A 125 1.11 12.38 3.95
C LYS A 125 1.66 10.96 3.96
N VAL A 126 0.98 10.07 3.24
CA VAL A 126 1.36 8.67 3.06
C VAL A 126 1.47 8.39 1.57
N LEU A 127 2.63 7.91 1.14
CA LEU A 127 2.84 7.38 -0.20
C LEU A 127 2.76 5.86 -0.13
N MET A 128 1.79 5.29 -0.82
CA MET A 128 1.61 3.85 -0.91
C MET A 128 1.95 3.37 -2.33
N ILE A 129 2.85 2.40 -2.43
CA ILE A 129 3.29 1.85 -3.72
C ILE A 129 3.01 0.35 -3.72
N ASP A 130 2.14 -0.09 -4.60
CA ASP A 130 1.88 -1.52 -4.84
C ASP A 130 2.84 -2.05 -5.91
N GLU A 131 3.08 -3.37 -5.90
CA GLU A 131 4.03 -4.06 -6.79
C GLU A 131 5.45 -3.45 -6.75
N ALA A 132 5.89 -3.03 -5.56
CA ALA A 132 7.13 -2.27 -5.36
C ALA A 132 8.42 -3.04 -5.76
N GLN A 133 8.38 -4.37 -5.94
CA GLN A 133 9.48 -5.14 -6.53
C GLN A 133 9.79 -4.74 -7.98
N ASN A 134 8.88 -4.00 -8.63
CA ASN A 134 9.09 -3.46 -10.00
C ASN A 134 9.85 -2.12 -10.02
N LEU A 135 10.12 -1.51 -8.88
CA LEU A 135 10.94 -0.31 -8.77
C LEU A 135 12.42 -0.62 -9.06
N SER A 136 13.13 0.30 -9.69
CA SER A 136 14.59 0.21 -9.77
C SER A 136 15.26 0.69 -8.46
N ALA A 137 16.50 0.28 -8.24
CA ALA A 137 17.29 0.76 -7.11
C ALA A 137 17.44 2.30 -7.12
N GLU A 138 17.59 2.90 -8.29
CA GLU A 138 17.65 4.36 -8.46
C GLU A 138 16.38 5.04 -7.98
N VAL A 139 15.21 4.49 -8.31
CA VAL A 139 13.90 5.03 -7.91
C VAL A 139 13.70 4.87 -6.40
N LEU A 140 14.08 3.73 -5.84
CA LEU A 140 14.05 3.51 -4.39
C LEU A 140 14.95 4.50 -3.64
N GLU A 141 16.10 4.83 -4.20
CA GLU A 141 17.00 5.84 -3.62
C GLU A 141 16.39 7.25 -3.66
N GLN A 142 15.69 7.62 -4.76
CA GLN A 142 14.94 8.88 -4.81
C GLN A 142 13.84 8.94 -3.74
N LEU A 143 13.13 7.85 -3.53
CA LEU A 143 12.13 7.76 -2.45
C LEU A 143 12.78 7.93 -1.06
N ARG A 144 13.97 7.33 -0.87
CA ARG A 144 14.74 7.53 0.38
C ARG A 144 15.07 9.01 0.60
N LEU A 145 15.45 9.72 -0.46
CA LEU A 145 15.77 11.16 -0.36
C LEU A 145 14.54 11.99 0.03
N LEU A 146 13.35 11.66 -0.44
CA LEU A 146 12.11 12.32 0.00
C LEU A 146 11.84 12.17 1.50
N THR A 147 12.26 11.04 2.10
CA THR A 147 12.10 10.83 3.55
C THR A 147 13.14 11.58 4.40
N ASN A 148 14.06 12.35 3.80
CA ASN A 148 14.99 13.22 4.52
C ASN A 148 14.31 14.47 5.09
N LEU A 149 13.16 14.85 4.54
CA LEU A 149 12.43 15.99 5.05
C LEU A 149 11.82 15.65 6.41
N GLU A 150 12.33 16.32 7.43
CA GLU A 150 11.93 16.12 8.81
C GLU A 150 11.84 17.45 9.54
N THR A 151 11.03 17.48 10.58
CA THR A 151 11.04 18.55 11.60
C THR A 151 11.88 18.07 12.78
N ALA A 152 12.02 18.90 13.80
CA ALA A 152 12.71 18.52 15.05
C ALA A 152 12.04 17.29 15.74
N GLU A 153 10.79 17.00 15.43
CA GLU A 153 10.00 15.98 16.11
C GLU A 153 9.74 14.73 15.26
N LYS A 154 9.55 14.86 13.93
CA LYS A 154 9.20 13.73 13.06
C LYS A 154 9.46 13.97 11.57
N LYS A 155 9.54 12.87 10.82
CA LYS A 155 9.55 12.87 9.36
C LYS A 155 8.16 13.18 8.81
N LEU A 156 8.13 13.88 7.68
CA LEU A 156 6.89 14.42 7.12
C LEU A 156 6.20 13.46 6.14
N LEU A 157 6.92 12.46 5.64
CA LEU A 157 6.40 11.48 4.69
C LEU A 157 6.55 10.06 5.24
N GLN A 158 5.45 9.32 5.24
CA GLN A 158 5.44 7.88 5.43
C GLN A 158 5.35 7.20 4.06
N ILE A 159 6.20 6.21 3.80
CA ILE A 159 6.15 5.42 2.57
C ILE A 159 5.80 3.98 2.93
N VAL A 160 4.81 3.43 2.24
CA VAL A 160 4.38 2.04 2.35
C VAL A 160 4.71 1.33 1.04
N LEU A 161 5.56 0.33 1.10
CA LEU A 161 5.91 -0.53 -0.03
C LEU A 161 5.22 -1.88 0.12
N LEU A 162 4.32 -2.19 -0.83
CA LEU A 162 3.72 -3.51 -0.93
C LEU A 162 4.35 -4.25 -2.11
N GLY A 163 4.73 -5.50 -1.93
CA GLY A 163 5.40 -6.24 -3.00
C GLY A 163 5.47 -7.74 -2.77
N GLN A 164 6.02 -8.43 -3.74
CA GLN A 164 6.32 -9.85 -3.66
C GLN A 164 7.60 -10.08 -2.84
N PRO A 165 7.94 -11.32 -2.46
CA PRO A 165 9.13 -11.62 -1.66
C PRO A 165 10.44 -11.07 -2.24
N GLU A 166 10.54 -10.93 -3.57
CA GLU A 166 11.68 -10.33 -4.27
C GLU A 166 11.99 -8.91 -3.81
N LEU A 167 10.98 -8.19 -3.31
CA LEU A 167 11.20 -6.86 -2.72
C LEU A 167 12.13 -6.93 -1.50
N GLN A 168 12.04 -7.99 -0.69
CA GLN A 168 12.95 -8.17 0.46
C GLN A 168 14.38 -8.42 0.00
N GLU A 169 14.55 -9.24 -1.04
CA GLU A 169 15.87 -9.53 -1.63
C GLU A 169 16.49 -8.25 -2.19
N MET A 170 15.70 -7.46 -2.91
CA MET A 170 16.12 -6.17 -3.44
C MET A 170 16.56 -5.21 -2.32
N LEU A 171 15.76 -5.07 -1.27
CA LEU A 171 16.08 -4.19 -0.13
C LEU A 171 17.31 -4.66 0.68
N ALA A 172 17.72 -5.92 0.54
CA ALA A 172 18.92 -6.45 1.15
C ALA A 172 20.21 -6.14 0.37
N LEU A 173 20.11 -5.62 -0.86
CA LEU A 173 21.27 -5.25 -1.67
C LEU A 173 22.10 -4.16 -0.98
N PRO A 174 23.45 -4.24 -1.09
CA PRO A 174 24.36 -3.29 -0.44
C PRO A 174 24.07 -1.82 -0.81
N GLU A 175 23.66 -1.56 -2.03
CA GLU A 175 23.32 -0.23 -2.54
C GLU A 175 22.07 0.38 -1.88
N LEU A 176 21.14 -0.45 -1.41
CA LEU A 176 19.92 -0.02 -0.71
C LEU A 176 20.01 -0.07 0.83
N ARG A 177 21.21 -0.30 1.36
CA ARG A 177 21.44 -0.42 2.81
C ARG A 177 20.92 0.79 3.60
N GLN A 178 21.09 2.00 3.07
CA GLN A 178 20.62 3.22 3.74
C GLN A 178 19.11 3.33 3.78
N LEU A 179 18.40 2.90 2.70
CA LEU A 179 16.96 2.79 2.69
C LEU A 179 16.50 1.74 3.69
N ASN A 180 17.15 0.58 3.66
CA ASN A 180 16.83 -0.54 4.54
C ASN A 180 16.90 -0.19 6.04
N GLN A 181 17.80 0.71 6.43
CA GLN A 181 17.91 1.25 7.81
C GLN A 181 16.74 2.17 8.19
N ARG A 182 15.98 2.66 7.22
CA ARG A 182 14.80 3.52 7.44
C ARG A 182 13.48 2.76 7.45
N VAL A 183 13.53 1.46 7.27
CA VAL A 183 12.35 0.61 7.39
C VAL A 183 12.00 0.45 8.86
N THR A 184 10.89 1.05 9.25
CA THR A 184 10.40 1.08 10.64
C THR A 184 9.55 -0.14 10.98
N ALA A 185 8.88 -0.73 9.97
CA ALA A 185 8.10 -1.95 10.14
C ALA A 185 8.19 -2.84 8.91
N ARG A 186 8.21 -4.16 9.16
CA ARG A 186 8.16 -5.20 8.13
C ARG A 186 7.10 -6.21 8.50
N TYR A 187 6.29 -6.57 7.53
CA TYR A 187 5.32 -7.63 7.69
C TYR A 187 5.33 -8.53 6.46
N HIS A 188 5.33 -9.84 6.68
CA HIS A 188 5.16 -10.81 5.60
C HIS A 188 3.76 -11.41 5.68
N LEU A 189 2.97 -11.18 4.63
CA LEU A 189 1.61 -11.66 4.53
C LEU A 189 1.60 -13.03 3.87
N ASP A 190 1.44 -14.06 4.68
CA ASP A 190 1.28 -15.43 4.22
C ASP A 190 -0.10 -15.67 3.60
N ALA A 191 -0.23 -16.77 2.85
CA ALA A 191 -1.51 -17.23 2.37
C ALA A 191 -2.45 -17.60 3.53
N ILE A 192 -3.75 -17.56 3.28
CA ILE A 192 -4.79 -18.01 4.21
C ILE A 192 -4.52 -19.45 4.64
N GLY A 193 -4.52 -19.70 5.96
CA GLY A 193 -4.33 -21.03 6.53
C GLY A 193 -5.51 -21.96 6.24
N ARG A 194 -5.26 -23.27 6.36
CA ARG A 194 -6.33 -24.28 6.17
C ARG A 194 -7.50 -24.08 7.11
N ASP A 195 -7.22 -23.63 8.33
CA ASP A 195 -8.22 -23.41 9.37
C ASP A 195 -9.17 -22.25 9.02
N GLU A 196 -8.67 -21.26 8.31
CA GLU A 196 -9.45 -20.09 7.87
C GLU A 196 -10.13 -20.30 6.50
N LEU A 197 -9.69 -21.31 5.72
CA LEU A 197 -10.18 -21.52 4.37
C LEU A 197 -11.70 -21.76 4.34
N ALA A 198 -12.22 -22.56 5.27
CA ALA A 198 -13.66 -22.82 5.35
C ALA A 198 -14.46 -21.54 5.64
N ALA A 199 -13.96 -20.70 6.56
CA ALA A 199 -14.56 -19.42 6.89
C ALA A 199 -14.51 -18.44 5.70
N TYR A 200 -13.39 -18.38 5.00
CA TYR A 200 -13.25 -17.61 3.77
C TYR A 200 -14.26 -18.02 2.69
N LEU A 201 -14.38 -19.33 2.42
CA LEU A 201 -15.32 -19.84 1.42
C LEU A 201 -16.78 -19.50 1.83
N LYS A 202 -17.16 -19.76 3.07
CA LYS A 202 -18.50 -19.44 3.60
C LYS A 202 -18.80 -17.94 3.48
N TYR A 203 -17.85 -17.08 3.83
CA TYR A 203 -18.01 -15.63 3.70
C TYR A 203 -18.27 -15.22 2.25
N ARG A 204 -17.44 -15.67 1.30
CA ARG A 204 -17.58 -15.36 -0.13
C ARG A 204 -18.95 -15.81 -0.68
N LEU A 205 -19.37 -17.00 -0.30
CA LEU A 205 -20.66 -17.56 -0.71
C LEU A 205 -21.85 -16.77 -0.10
N SER A 206 -21.75 -16.37 1.16
CA SER A 206 -22.79 -15.57 1.83
C SER A 206 -22.97 -14.21 1.18
N VAL A 207 -21.88 -13.52 0.82
CA VAL A 207 -21.91 -12.24 0.11
C VAL A 207 -22.56 -12.41 -1.26
N ALA A 208 -22.26 -13.50 -1.98
CA ALA A 208 -22.88 -13.82 -3.26
C ALA A 208 -24.37 -14.15 -3.17
N GLY A 209 -24.93 -14.18 -1.97
CA GLY A 209 -26.37 -14.39 -1.74
C GLY A 209 -26.79 -15.84 -1.50
N MET A 210 -25.86 -16.70 -1.09
CA MET A 210 -26.15 -18.09 -0.75
C MET A 210 -27.27 -18.18 0.31
N ARG A 211 -28.27 -18.99 0.00
CA ARG A 211 -29.36 -19.33 0.95
C ARG A 211 -29.20 -20.81 1.33
N GLY A 212 -28.58 -21.06 2.48
CA GLY A 212 -28.40 -22.41 3.02
C GLY A 212 -26.93 -22.86 3.11
N ASP A 213 -26.66 -23.94 3.83
CA ASP A 213 -25.32 -24.57 3.93
C ASP A 213 -25.06 -25.43 2.67
N ILE A 214 -23.95 -25.13 1.99
CA ILE A 214 -23.48 -25.95 0.85
C ILE A 214 -22.37 -26.92 1.32
N PHE A 215 -21.77 -26.70 2.50
CA PHE A 215 -20.72 -27.52 3.11
C PHE A 215 -21.07 -27.93 4.52
#